data_f799f18f7cc0de7fef22daad5ff2a2bc
#
_entry.id   f799f18f7cc0de7fef22daad5ff2a2bc
#
_cell.length_a   1.000
_cell.length_b   1.000
_cell.length_c   1.000
_cell.angle_alpha   90.00
_cell.angle_beta   90.00
_cell.angle_gamma   90.00
#
_symmetry.space_group_name_H-M   'P 1'
#
loop_
_entity.id
_entity.type
_entity.pdbx_description
1 polymer ?
#
loop_
_entity_poly.entity_id
_entity_poly.type
_entity_poly.pdbx_seq_one_letter_code
_entity_poly.pdbx_strand_id
1 'polypeptide(L)'
;MTPKERVMRVIKGEPVDRIPWFPRIDLWYNFHKRQNTLPFEYKDLTMEEIIKKIGGGIYNRAVPICKEKLKNTEIEVQYSNPIWKERIQSADRGLNRNYILALVLRSIFSSKSSVFVKFKKTVNLNDQELLVQFETPHGKVSTKFVSSEILQEAGIRPVQSEYFIKNINEDLEPFKYIIENIHTQPMYDDLLEMEEKIGEEGVVWARLSPYYSPMHQLMYVYMGLQRTCLELYDHPNKVEEILEFIEKSLQKVHKICLDSPAQFILHGGNFDSTVVGPNLFKKYFAPYFSNFAKKLHSKDKFLVVHVDGEMKNLMEVFTETNADVAEGFTPSPMTQVNFQDALKTWGNKVTIWGGIPAVILSKDTPEDDFCAYIKMLLNKGKVNPFVLSMGDNTPIDTDFKRLEKITEMVNKTSIK
;
A
#
# COMPACT_ATOMS: atom_id res chain seq x y z
N MET A 1 -25.83 -2.57 14.45
CA MET A 1 -25.05 -1.76 13.49
C MET A 1 -24.42 -2.68 12.44
N THR A 2 -24.34 -2.22 11.18
CA THR A 2 -23.62 -2.91 10.11
C THR A 2 -22.11 -2.76 10.29
N PRO A 3 -21.26 -3.59 9.65
CA PRO A 3 -19.81 -3.40 9.65
C PRO A 3 -19.40 -2.01 9.13
N LYS A 4 -20.00 -1.52 8.05
CA LYS A 4 -19.75 -0.19 7.48
C LYS A 4 -20.11 0.93 8.47
N GLU A 5 -21.29 0.86 9.07
CA GLU A 5 -21.75 1.85 10.06
C GLU A 5 -20.80 1.94 11.25
N ARG A 6 -20.30 0.80 11.77
CA ARG A 6 -19.32 0.80 12.87
C ARG A 6 -18.03 1.52 12.51
N VAL A 7 -17.47 1.22 11.33
CA VAL A 7 -16.25 1.89 10.87
C VAL A 7 -16.45 3.39 10.76
N MET A 8 -17.54 3.81 10.13
CA MET A 8 -17.86 5.24 9.96
C MET A 8 -17.99 5.96 11.28
N ARG A 9 -18.66 5.35 12.26
CA ARG A 9 -18.79 5.92 13.60
C ARG A 9 -17.45 5.99 14.34
N VAL A 10 -16.67 4.91 14.30
CA VAL A 10 -15.35 4.89 14.94
C VAL A 10 -14.46 5.99 14.42
N ILE A 11 -14.40 6.19 13.10
CA ILE A 11 -13.57 7.25 12.48
C ILE A 11 -14.06 8.65 12.89
N LYS A 12 -15.37 8.82 13.08
CA LYS A 12 -15.96 10.08 13.54
C LYS A 12 -15.88 10.27 15.07
N GLY A 13 -15.33 9.30 15.81
CA GLY A 13 -15.29 9.34 17.27
C GLY A 13 -16.67 9.12 17.92
N GLU A 14 -17.62 8.54 17.21
CA GLU A 14 -18.97 8.25 17.71
C GLU A 14 -19.04 6.87 18.39
N PRO A 15 -19.96 6.68 19.36
CA PRO A 15 -20.13 5.39 20.04
C PRO A 15 -20.54 4.26 19.08
N VAL A 16 -20.04 3.06 19.34
CA VAL A 16 -20.37 1.83 18.62
C VAL A 16 -20.80 0.72 19.58
N ASP A 17 -21.53 -0.28 19.09
CA ASP A 17 -22.01 -1.41 19.88
C ASP A 17 -20.89 -2.42 20.22
N ARG A 18 -19.88 -2.52 19.36
CA ARG A 18 -18.69 -3.36 19.53
C ARG A 18 -17.54 -2.86 18.69
N ILE A 19 -16.31 -3.27 18.99
CA ILE A 19 -15.13 -2.97 18.18
C ILE A 19 -15.33 -3.56 16.78
N PRO A 20 -15.17 -2.75 15.70
CA PRO A 20 -15.18 -3.28 14.33
C PRO A 20 -14.06 -4.29 14.15
N TRP A 21 -14.37 -5.45 13.58
CA TRP A 21 -13.43 -6.51 13.27
C TRP A 21 -13.32 -6.72 11.76
N PHE A 22 -12.14 -6.48 11.19
CA PHE A 22 -11.88 -6.53 9.75
C PHE A 22 -10.64 -7.39 9.46
N PRO A 23 -10.80 -8.71 9.33
CA PRO A 23 -9.67 -9.61 9.06
C PRO A 23 -9.07 -9.38 7.68
N ARG A 24 -7.74 -9.34 7.60
CA ARG A 24 -7.00 -9.27 6.34
C ARG A 24 -6.39 -10.63 6.02
N ILE A 25 -7.06 -11.40 5.18
CA ILE A 25 -6.70 -12.79 4.88
C ILE A 25 -6.21 -13.02 3.44
N ASP A 26 -5.97 -11.97 2.68
CA ASP A 26 -5.65 -12.05 1.25
C ASP A 26 -4.40 -12.91 0.96
N LEU A 27 -3.33 -12.79 1.75
CA LEU A 27 -2.13 -13.60 1.59
C LEU A 27 -2.42 -15.08 1.89
N TRP A 28 -3.03 -15.36 3.03
CA TRP A 28 -3.41 -16.71 3.47
C TRP A 28 -4.36 -17.37 2.46
N TYR A 29 -5.45 -16.70 2.09
CA TYR A 29 -6.44 -17.22 1.15
C TYR A 29 -5.84 -17.53 -0.22
N ASN A 30 -5.08 -16.58 -0.81
CA ASN A 30 -4.50 -16.77 -2.13
C ASN A 30 -3.45 -17.89 -2.17
N PHE A 31 -2.68 -18.07 -1.10
CA PHE A 31 -1.74 -19.16 -0.98
C PHE A 31 -2.48 -20.51 -0.92
N HIS A 32 -3.39 -20.68 0.03
CA HIS A 32 -4.09 -21.94 0.23
C HIS A 32 -5.01 -22.32 -0.94
N LYS A 33 -5.62 -21.32 -1.60
CA LYS A 33 -6.40 -21.56 -2.83
C LYS A 33 -5.54 -22.07 -3.97
N ARG A 34 -4.35 -21.52 -4.17
CA ARG A 34 -3.42 -22.01 -5.21
C ARG A 34 -2.88 -23.39 -4.92
N GLN A 35 -2.64 -23.70 -3.65
CA GLN A 35 -2.13 -24.99 -3.20
C GLN A 35 -3.23 -26.05 -3.00
N ASN A 36 -4.51 -25.71 -3.21
CA ASN A 36 -5.66 -26.58 -2.88
C ASN A 36 -5.66 -27.07 -1.42
N THR A 37 -5.23 -26.23 -0.49
CA THR A 37 -5.12 -26.53 0.96
C THR A 37 -6.07 -25.69 1.81
N LEU A 38 -7.07 -25.05 1.21
CA LEU A 38 -8.14 -24.42 1.99
C LEU A 38 -8.87 -25.46 2.86
N PRO A 39 -9.24 -25.15 4.10
CA PRO A 39 -10.08 -26.02 4.91
C PRO A 39 -11.36 -26.43 4.15
N PHE A 40 -11.84 -27.65 4.39
CA PHE A 40 -12.95 -28.25 3.65
C PHE A 40 -14.19 -27.35 3.62
N GLU A 41 -14.52 -26.70 4.74
CA GLU A 41 -15.66 -25.79 4.91
C GLU A 41 -15.52 -24.46 4.14
N TYR A 42 -14.33 -24.15 3.60
CA TYR A 42 -14.01 -22.91 2.88
C TYR A 42 -13.54 -23.11 1.44
N LYS A 43 -13.36 -24.36 1.00
CA LYS A 43 -12.71 -24.69 -0.29
C LYS A 43 -13.39 -24.07 -1.51
N ASP A 44 -14.71 -23.96 -1.50
CA ASP A 44 -15.54 -23.46 -2.61
C ASP A 44 -15.96 -21.99 -2.43
N LEU A 45 -15.53 -21.34 -1.35
CA LEU A 45 -15.90 -19.97 -1.03
C LEU A 45 -14.89 -18.96 -1.58
N THR A 46 -15.40 -17.78 -1.91
CA THR A 46 -14.58 -16.60 -2.15
C THR A 46 -14.01 -16.06 -0.83
N MET A 47 -13.00 -15.23 -0.91
CA MET A 47 -12.40 -14.59 0.26
C MET A 47 -13.44 -13.79 1.07
N GLU A 48 -14.28 -13.05 0.38
CA GLU A 48 -15.34 -12.23 0.98
C GLU A 48 -16.39 -13.10 1.70
N GLU A 49 -16.78 -14.22 1.08
CA GLU A 49 -17.71 -15.17 1.71
C GLU A 49 -17.11 -15.82 2.96
N ILE A 50 -15.81 -16.12 2.96
CA ILE A 50 -15.12 -16.62 4.17
C ILE A 50 -15.15 -15.55 5.27
N ILE A 51 -14.79 -14.30 4.95
CA ILE A 51 -14.82 -13.19 5.92
C ILE A 51 -16.21 -13.00 6.52
N LYS A 52 -17.25 -13.04 5.70
CA LYS A 52 -18.65 -12.99 6.16
C LYS A 52 -18.98 -14.17 7.08
N LYS A 53 -18.64 -15.37 6.66
CA LYS A 53 -18.93 -16.61 7.39
C LYS A 53 -18.31 -16.62 8.78
N ILE A 54 -17.11 -16.07 8.94
CA ILE A 54 -16.49 -15.89 10.27
C ILE A 54 -16.97 -14.64 11.01
N GLY A 55 -17.90 -13.85 10.46
CA GLY A 55 -18.48 -12.67 11.11
C GLY A 55 -17.58 -11.42 11.11
N GLY A 56 -16.59 -11.36 10.24
CA GLY A 56 -15.76 -10.18 10.01
C GLY A 56 -16.40 -9.20 9.02
N GLY A 57 -16.00 -7.94 9.08
CA GLY A 57 -16.29 -6.94 8.04
C GLY A 57 -15.33 -7.08 6.86
N ILE A 58 -15.82 -6.78 5.67
CA ILE A 58 -15.02 -6.81 4.45
C ILE A 58 -14.37 -5.44 4.25
N TYR A 59 -13.06 -5.39 4.00
CA TYR A 59 -12.46 -4.18 3.44
C TYR A 59 -11.69 -4.51 2.16
N ASN A 60 -12.14 -3.92 1.07
CA ASN A 60 -11.40 -3.97 -0.16
C ASN A 60 -10.45 -2.77 -0.19
N ARG A 61 -9.21 -3.03 0.17
CA ARG A 61 -8.18 -2.00 0.21
C ARG A 61 -7.48 -1.91 -1.12
N ALA A 62 -7.48 -0.81 -1.75
CA ALA A 62 -6.64 -0.55 -2.92
C ALA A 62 -7.31 -0.73 -4.29
N VAL A 63 -8.57 -0.35 -4.40
CA VAL A 63 -9.21 -0.24 -5.71
C VAL A 63 -8.60 0.95 -6.48
N PRO A 64 -8.00 0.73 -7.65
CA PRO A 64 -7.44 1.81 -8.45
C PRO A 64 -8.56 2.69 -9.01
N ILE A 65 -8.43 4.01 -8.87
CA ILE A 65 -9.41 5.00 -9.37
C ILE A 65 -8.87 5.84 -10.52
N CYS A 66 -7.66 5.55 -10.95
CA CYS A 66 -7.09 6.19 -12.13
C CYS A 66 -6.25 5.19 -12.93
N LYS A 67 -6.16 5.49 -14.21
CA LYS A 67 -5.38 4.75 -15.19
C LYS A 67 -4.31 5.67 -15.76
N GLU A 68 -3.08 5.24 -15.68
CA GLU A 68 -1.92 5.96 -16.19
C GLU A 68 -1.38 5.29 -17.43
N LYS A 69 -0.88 6.08 -18.33
CA LYS A 69 -0.12 5.63 -19.51
C LYS A 69 0.93 6.66 -19.85
N LEU A 70 2.06 6.17 -20.35
CA LEU A 70 3.13 7.00 -20.89
C LEU A 70 2.80 7.41 -22.34
N LYS A 71 3.29 8.56 -22.78
CA LYS A 71 3.25 9.03 -24.15
C LYS A 71 4.63 9.60 -24.56
N ASN A 72 4.82 9.76 -25.87
CA ASN A 72 5.97 10.47 -26.42
C ASN A 72 7.33 9.98 -25.93
N THR A 73 7.45 8.69 -25.66
CA THR A 73 8.68 8.09 -25.10
C THR A 73 8.93 6.76 -25.79
N GLU A 74 10.17 6.49 -26.16
CA GLU A 74 10.59 5.16 -26.59
C GLU A 74 11.06 4.35 -25.40
N ILE A 75 10.67 3.07 -25.34
CA ILE A 75 11.06 2.15 -24.28
C ILE A 75 11.75 0.96 -24.90
N GLU A 76 12.95 0.65 -24.44
CA GLU A 76 13.65 -0.59 -24.76
C GLU A 76 13.64 -1.51 -23.53
N VAL A 77 13.11 -2.71 -23.69
CA VAL A 77 13.08 -3.75 -22.66
C VAL A 77 14.12 -4.80 -23.04
N GLN A 78 15.20 -4.89 -22.25
CA GLN A 78 16.29 -5.82 -22.47
C GLN A 78 16.21 -6.99 -21.47
N TYR A 79 16.44 -8.21 -21.96
CA TYR A 79 16.40 -9.44 -21.17
C TYR A 79 17.34 -10.49 -21.77
N SER A 80 17.85 -11.41 -20.96
CA SER A 80 18.55 -12.63 -21.45
C SER A 80 17.56 -13.80 -21.55
N ASN A 81 16.73 -14.00 -20.54
CA ASN A 81 15.75 -15.07 -20.47
C ASN A 81 14.43 -14.66 -21.15
N PRO A 82 13.96 -15.40 -22.19
CA PRO A 82 12.71 -15.11 -22.90
C PRO A 82 11.46 -15.05 -22.02
N ILE A 83 11.47 -15.69 -20.86
CA ILE A 83 10.34 -15.67 -19.91
C ILE A 83 9.91 -14.24 -19.52
N TRP A 84 10.87 -13.30 -19.46
CA TRP A 84 10.55 -11.89 -19.19
C TRP A 84 9.65 -11.28 -20.27
N LYS A 85 9.97 -11.58 -21.54
CA LYS A 85 9.15 -11.09 -22.66
C LYS A 85 7.75 -11.69 -22.61
N GLU A 86 7.64 -12.99 -22.35
CA GLU A 86 6.36 -13.69 -22.25
C GLU A 86 5.52 -13.13 -21.09
N ARG A 87 6.11 -12.93 -19.91
CA ARG A 87 5.46 -12.32 -18.74
C ARG A 87 4.94 -10.92 -19.04
N ILE A 88 5.74 -10.08 -19.70
CA ILE A 88 5.33 -8.73 -20.08
C ILE A 88 4.21 -8.77 -21.11
N GLN A 89 4.34 -9.62 -22.15
CA GLN A 89 3.33 -9.73 -23.20
C GLN A 89 2.02 -10.36 -22.73
N SER A 90 2.05 -11.24 -21.74
CA SER A 90 0.84 -11.81 -21.11
C SER A 90 0.22 -10.89 -20.05
N ALA A 91 0.79 -9.72 -19.81
CA ALA A 91 0.37 -8.81 -18.73
C ALA A 91 0.33 -9.49 -17.35
N ASP A 92 1.40 -10.25 -17.03
CA ASP A 92 1.53 -10.99 -15.78
C ASP A 92 1.12 -10.12 -14.57
N ARG A 93 0.18 -10.63 -13.75
CA ARG A 93 -0.34 -9.93 -12.57
C ARG A 93 0.75 -9.59 -11.54
N GLY A 94 1.83 -10.40 -11.47
CA GLY A 94 2.97 -10.13 -10.60
C GLY A 94 3.73 -8.86 -11.03
N LEU A 95 3.87 -8.61 -12.33
CA LEU A 95 4.50 -7.40 -12.86
C LEU A 95 3.66 -6.15 -12.62
N ASN A 96 2.34 -6.24 -12.71
CA ASN A 96 1.42 -5.12 -12.46
C ASN A 96 1.48 -4.56 -11.04
N ARG A 97 2.06 -5.28 -10.10
CA ARG A 97 2.28 -4.81 -8.72
C ARG A 97 3.46 -3.85 -8.59
N ASN A 98 4.35 -3.81 -9.56
CA ASN A 98 5.42 -2.80 -9.62
C ASN A 98 4.96 -1.61 -10.45
N TYR A 99 5.06 -0.40 -9.90
CA TYR A 99 4.55 0.81 -10.57
C TYR A 99 5.16 1.01 -11.97
N ILE A 100 6.48 0.89 -12.10
CA ILE A 100 7.17 1.10 -13.37
C ILE A 100 6.81 0.03 -14.40
N LEU A 101 6.83 -1.25 -13.98
CA LEU A 101 6.43 -2.34 -14.88
C LEU A 101 4.97 -2.24 -15.26
N ALA A 102 4.09 -1.82 -14.33
CA ALA A 102 2.69 -1.56 -14.63
C ALA A 102 2.51 -0.42 -15.64
N LEU A 103 3.30 0.65 -15.53
CA LEU A 103 3.29 1.77 -16.48
C LEU A 103 3.73 1.30 -17.87
N VAL A 104 4.80 0.51 -17.98
CA VAL A 104 5.27 -0.08 -19.24
C VAL A 104 4.18 -0.97 -19.85
N LEU A 105 3.60 -1.89 -19.07
CA LEU A 105 2.53 -2.79 -19.53
C LEU A 105 1.32 -2.03 -20.06
N ARG A 106 0.82 -1.04 -19.31
CA ARG A 106 -0.32 -0.20 -19.73
C ARG A 106 -0.01 0.59 -21.00
N SER A 107 1.24 0.99 -21.19
CA SER A 107 1.68 1.68 -22.40
C SER A 107 1.72 0.75 -23.62
N ILE A 108 2.12 -0.51 -23.45
CA ILE A 108 2.15 -1.54 -24.50
C ILE A 108 0.72 -1.88 -24.97
N PHE A 109 -0.18 -2.13 -24.04
CA PHE A 109 -1.53 -2.61 -24.33
C PHE A 109 -2.57 -1.51 -24.61
N SER A 110 -2.14 -0.24 -24.63
CA SER A 110 -3.04 0.88 -24.95
C SER A 110 -3.15 1.11 -26.46
N SER A 111 -4.35 0.95 -27.02
CA SER A 111 -4.63 1.19 -28.45
C SER A 111 -4.39 2.64 -28.93
N LYS A 112 -4.19 3.58 -28.02
CA LYS A 112 -3.93 5.01 -28.29
C LYS A 112 -2.58 5.46 -27.73
N SER A 113 -1.62 4.56 -27.56
CA SER A 113 -0.29 4.90 -27.04
C SER A 113 0.60 5.39 -28.17
N SER A 114 1.26 6.53 -27.99
CA SER A 114 2.37 7.01 -28.83
C SER A 114 3.71 6.46 -28.36
N VAL A 115 3.71 5.44 -27.51
CA VAL A 115 4.90 4.78 -26.99
C VAL A 115 5.28 3.63 -27.89
N PHE A 116 6.54 3.63 -28.32
CA PHE A 116 7.13 2.53 -29.04
C PHE A 116 7.95 1.67 -28.07
N VAL A 117 7.59 0.39 -27.93
CA VAL A 117 8.29 -0.53 -27.03
C VAL A 117 9.05 -1.56 -27.86
N LYS A 118 10.38 -1.55 -27.73
CA LYS A 118 11.29 -2.55 -28.33
C LYS A 118 11.63 -3.63 -27.30
N PHE A 119 11.60 -4.88 -27.72
CA PHE A 119 12.09 -6.01 -26.93
C PHE A 119 13.41 -6.48 -27.51
N LYS A 120 14.47 -6.49 -26.69
CA LYS A 120 15.83 -6.86 -27.11
C LYS A 120 16.38 -7.96 -26.22
N LYS A 121 16.68 -9.11 -26.82
CA LYS A 121 17.45 -10.15 -26.14
C LYS A 121 18.92 -9.72 -26.08
N THR A 122 19.55 -9.84 -24.90
CA THR A 122 20.95 -9.46 -24.69
C THR A 122 21.66 -10.51 -23.84
N VAL A 123 22.96 -10.65 -24.04
CA VAL A 123 23.84 -11.51 -23.24
C VAL A 123 24.50 -10.78 -22.07
N ASN A 124 24.25 -9.46 -21.95
CA ASN A 124 24.85 -8.61 -20.92
C ASN A 124 24.07 -8.62 -19.61
N LEU A 125 22.92 -9.33 -19.57
CA LEU A 125 22.10 -9.49 -18.38
C LEU A 125 22.09 -10.97 -17.98
N ASN A 126 22.02 -11.27 -16.69
CA ASN A 126 21.75 -12.64 -16.24
C ASN A 126 20.25 -12.98 -16.41
N ASP A 127 19.91 -14.26 -16.31
CA ASP A 127 18.54 -14.76 -16.57
C ASP A 127 17.49 -14.22 -15.60
N GLN A 128 17.91 -13.70 -14.46
CA GLN A 128 17.03 -13.11 -13.45
C GLN A 128 16.82 -11.60 -13.64
N GLU A 129 17.54 -10.97 -14.56
CA GLU A 129 17.52 -9.52 -14.75
C GLU A 129 16.66 -9.06 -15.92
N LEU A 130 15.98 -7.94 -15.70
CA LEU A 130 15.24 -7.18 -16.70
C LEU A 130 15.69 -5.73 -16.64
N LEU A 131 16.21 -5.19 -17.75
CA LEU A 131 16.55 -3.78 -17.89
C LEU A 131 15.46 -3.07 -18.69
N VAL A 132 14.94 -1.97 -18.16
CA VAL A 132 13.98 -1.09 -18.84
C VAL A 132 14.63 0.26 -19.05
N GLN A 133 14.86 0.62 -20.31
CA GLN A 133 15.46 1.89 -20.72
C GLN A 133 14.43 2.76 -21.39
N PHE A 134 14.41 4.03 -21.03
CA PHE A 134 13.57 5.07 -21.59
C PHE A 134 14.45 6.03 -22.40
N GLU A 135 14.06 6.26 -23.65
CA GLU A 135 14.71 7.22 -24.54
C GLU A 135 13.87 8.49 -24.61
N THR A 136 14.50 9.61 -24.35
CA THR A 136 13.87 10.94 -24.34
C THR A 136 14.70 11.92 -25.18
N PRO A 137 14.14 13.09 -25.57
CA PRO A 137 14.93 14.14 -26.23
C PRO A 137 16.09 14.69 -25.38
N HIS A 138 16.05 14.46 -24.06
CA HIS A 138 17.07 14.95 -23.12
C HIS A 138 18.10 13.89 -22.73
N GLY A 139 18.02 12.69 -23.31
CA GLY A 139 18.91 11.58 -22.98
C GLY A 139 18.17 10.31 -22.57
N LYS A 140 18.92 9.35 -22.03
CA LYS A 140 18.41 8.03 -21.66
C LYS A 140 18.51 7.82 -20.17
N VAL A 141 17.45 7.27 -19.59
CA VAL A 141 17.46 6.76 -18.21
C VAL A 141 16.99 5.32 -18.18
N SER A 142 17.46 4.56 -17.23
CA SER A 142 17.13 3.14 -17.13
C SER A 142 16.91 2.69 -15.69
N THR A 143 16.18 1.62 -15.55
CA THR A 143 15.95 0.92 -14.29
C THR A 143 16.09 -0.58 -14.50
N LYS A 144 16.57 -1.29 -13.48
CA LYS A 144 16.76 -2.74 -13.54
C LYS A 144 15.91 -3.44 -12.48
N PHE A 145 15.36 -4.58 -12.85
CA PHE A 145 14.60 -5.45 -11.96
C PHE A 145 15.23 -6.84 -11.91
N VAL A 146 15.10 -7.49 -10.77
CA VAL A 146 15.57 -8.87 -10.54
C VAL A 146 14.38 -9.71 -10.04
N SER A 147 14.27 -10.94 -10.56
CA SER A 147 13.29 -11.92 -10.09
C SER A 147 13.86 -13.34 -10.30
N SER A 148 13.91 -14.11 -9.23
CA SER A 148 14.25 -15.55 -9.29
C SER A 148 13.00 -16.42 -9.39
N GLU A 149 13.16 -17.70 -9.77
CA GLU A 149 12.07 -18.67 -9.77
C GLU A 149 11.45 -18.83 -8.38
N ILE A 150 12.29 -18.89 -7.34
CA ILE A 150 11.85 -18.98 -5.94
C ILE A 150 10.97 -17.78 -5.56
N LEU A 151 11.35 -16.57 -5.94
CA LEU A 151 10.54 -15.37 -5.69
C LEU A 151 9.22 -15.40 -6.46
N GLN A 152 9.23 -15.93 -7.67
CA GLN A 152 8.03 -16.04 -8.51
C GLN A 152 7.05 -17.08 -7.93
N GLU A 153 7.53 -18.24 -7.52
CA GLU A 153 6.73 -19.30 -6.88
C GLU A 153 6.12 -18.82 -5.56
N ALA A 154 6.88 -18.06 -4.78
CA ALA A 154 6.40 -17.39 -3.58
C ALA A 154 5.41 -16.25 -3.85
N GLY A 155 5.16 -15.90 -5.12
CA GLY A 155 4.27 -14.79 -5.50
C GLY A 155 4.86 -13.40 -5.21
N ILE A 156 6.18 -13.32 -5.03
CA ILE A 156 6.88 -12.08 -4.77
C ILE A 156 7.12 -11.35 -6.10
N ARG A 157 6.85 -10.04 -6.10
CA ARG A 157 7.07 -9.17 -7.27
C ARG A 157 8.56 -9.03 -7.57
N PRO A 158 8.95 -8.74 -8.84
CA PRO A 158 10.32 -8.37 -9.16
C PRO A 158 10.81 -7.20 -8.31
N VAL A 159 12.03 -7.31 -7.82
CA VAL A 159 12.68 -6.29 -7.00
C VAL A 159 13.45 -5.32 -7.89
N GLN A 160 13.29 -4.02 -7.68
CA GLN A 160 14.07 -3.01 -8.38
C GLN A 160 15.48 -2.95 -7.80
N SER A 161 16.49 -3.30 -8.60
CA SER A 161 17.90 -3.35 -8.19
C SER A 161 18.69 -2.12 -8.63
N GLU A 162 18.24 -1.42 -9.68
CA GLU A 162 18.77 -0.12 -10.09
C GLU A 162 17.62 0.84 -10.34
N TYR A 163 17.81 2.11 -10.00
CA TYR A 163 16.82 3.16 -10.08
C TYR A 163 17.08 4.11 -11.25
N PHE A 164 16.10 4.95 -11.59
CA PHE A 164 16.20 5.90 -12.71
C PHE A 164 17.29 6.94 -12.52
N ILE A 165 17.32 7.57 -11.34
CA ILE A 165 18.26 8.65 -11.04
C ILE A 165 19.50 8.05 -10.36
N LYS A 166 20.57 7.87 -11.13
CA LYS A 166 21.88 7.40 -10.68
C LYS A 166 22.85 8.57 -10.51
N ASN A 167 22.72 9.58 -11.35
CA ASN A 167 23.43 10.84 -11.26
C ASN A 167 22.44 11.99 -11.37
N ILE A 168 22.31 12.76 -10.29
CA ILE A 168 21.32 13.86 -10.18
C ILE A 168 21.57 14.98 -11.23
N ASN A 169 22.78 15.08 -11.77
CA ASN A 169 23.10 16.10 -12.78
C ASN A 169 22.75 15.66 -14.21
N GLU A 170 22.81 14.37 -14.49
CA GLU A 170 22.64 13.83 -15.84
C GLU A 170 21.25 13.27 -16.07
N ASP A 171 20.67 12.62 -15.05
CA ASP A 171 19.43 11.87 -15.19
C ASP A 171 18.16 12.72 -14.93
N LEU A 172 18.31 13.95 -14.40
CA LEU A 172 17.18 14.75 -13.94
C LEU A 172 16.26 15.18 -15.10
N GLU A 173 16.80 15.72 -16.18
CA GLU A 173 16.00 16.22 -17.30
C GLU A 173 15.31 15.07 -18.08
N PRO A 174 15.96 13.93 -18.40
CA PRO A 174 15.27 12.76 -18.92
C PRO A 174 14.15 12.25 -17.98
N PHE A 175 14.41 12.24 -16.66
CA PHE A 175 13.41 11.83 -15.66
C PHE A 175 12.20 12.75 -15.64
N LYS A 176 12.41 14.08 -15.59
CA LYS A 176 11.33 15.06 -15.65
C LYS A 176 10.45 14.88 -16.90
N TYR A 177 11.09 14.70 -18.05
CA TYR A 177 10.39 14.45 -19.30
C TYR A 177 9.46 13.23 -19.22
N ILE A 178 9.94 12.12 -18.64
CA ILE A 178 9.12 10.91 -18.48
C ILE A 178 7.90 11.21 -17.60
N ILE A 179 8.08 11.85 -16.44
CA ILE A 179 7.00 12.16 -15.51
C ILE A 179 5.95 13.10 -16.14
N GLU A 180 6.36 14.11 -16.90
CA GLU A 180 5.46 15.04 -17.59
C GLU A 180 4.63 14.35 -18.67
N ASN A 181 5.17 13.29 -19.28
CA ASN A 181 4.49 12.50 -20.30
C ASN A 181 3.63 11.35 -19.74
N ILE A 182 3.48 11.24 -18.41
CA ILE A 182 2.50 10.35 -17.80
C ILE A 182 1.13 11.00 -17.84
N HIS A 183 0.23 10.39 -18.60
CA HIS A 183 -1.16 10.80 -18.72
C HIS A 183 -2.04 9.99 -17.80
N THR A 184 -2.70 10.65 -16.87
CA THR A 184 -3.62 10.04 -15.90
C THR A 184 -5.06 10.35 -16.30
N GLN A 185 -5.92 9.34 -16.26
CA GLN A 185 -7.36 9.43 -16.53
C GLN A 185 -8.15 8.79 -15.38
N PRO A 186 -9.31 9.33 -14.98
CA PRO A 186 -10.17 8.70 -13.99
C PRO A 186 -10.71 7.35 -14.48
N MET A 187 -10.93 6.44 -13.53
CA MET A 187 -11.51 5.12 -13.74
C MET A 187 -12.24 4.73 -12.45
N TYR A 188 -13.57 4.88 -12.44
CA TYR A 188 -14.38 4.70 -11.24
C TYR A 188 -15.28 3.47 -11.29
N ASP A 189 -15.41 2.80 -12.44
CA ASP A 189 -16.34 1.69 -12.63
C ASP A 189 -16.06 0.54 -11.67
N ASP A 190 -14.78 0.13 -11.55
CA ASP A 190 -14.36 -0.93 -10.61
C ASP A 190 -14.66 -0.57 -9.14
N LEU A 191 -14.56 0.73 -8.79
CA LEU A 191 -14.87 1.21 -7.45
C LEU A 191 -16.36 1.11 -7.17
N LEU A 192 -17.19 1.59 -8.09
CA LEU A 192 -18.65 1.57 -7.96
C LEU A 192 -19.20 0.14 -7.90
N GLU A 193 -18.70 -0.74 -8.77
CA GLU A 193 -19.04 -2.16 -8.74
C GLU A 193 -18.68 -2.81 -7.40
N MET A 194 -17.49 -2.48 -6.87
CA MET A 194 -17.05 -3.03 -5.59
C MET A 194 -17.83 -2.45 -4.40
N GLU A 195 -18.18 -1.17 -4.43
CA GLU A 195 -19.04 -0.57 -3.41
C GLU A 195 -20.45 -1.17 -3.40
N GLU A 196 -21.04 -1.42 -4.57
CA GLU A 196 -22.33 -2.10 -4.70
C GLU A 196 -22.25 -3.55 -4.17
N LYS A 197 -21.20 -4.28 -4.56
CA LYS A 197 -21.00 -5.68 -4.13
C LYS A 197 -20.84 -5.83 -2.63
N ILE A 198 -20.06 -4.95 -2.00
CA ILE A 198 -19.77 -5.02 -0.56
C ILE A 198 -20.90 -4.41 0.26
N GLY A 199 -21.48 -3.31 -0.18
CA GLY A 199 -22.61 -2.64 0.51
C GLY A 199 -22.32 -2.35 1.98
N GLU A 200 -23.24 -2.74 2.84
CA GLU A 200 -23.17 -2.54 4.30
C GLU A 200 -22.26 -3.53 5.03
N GLU A 201 -21.80 -4.58 4.35
CA GLU A 201 -20.93 -5.60 4.93
C GLU A 201 -19.49 -5.15 5.10
N GLY A 202 -19.15 -3.94 4.62
CA GLY A 202 -17.78 -3.46 4.73
C GLY A 202 -17.53 -2.10 4.10
N VAL A 203 -16.26 -1.86 3.78
CA VAL A 203 -15.80 -0.59 3.19
C VAL A 203 -14.88 -0.85 1.99
N VAL A 204 -14.91 0.07 1.04
CA VAL A 204 -14.04 0.07 -0.13
C VAL A 204 -13.12 1.28 -0.07
N TRP A 205 -11.83 1.07 -0.27
CA TRP A 205 -10.84 2.14 -0.28
C TRP A 205 -10.27 2.33 -1.67
N ALA A 206 -10.39 3.53 -2.18
CA ALA A 206 -9.71 3.94 -3.39
C ALA A 206 -8.22 4.13 -3.13
N ARG A 207 -7.38 3.66 -4.05
CA ARG A 207 -5.93 3.79 -3.96
C ARG A 207 -5.42 4.80 -4.98
N LEU A 208 -4.53 5.69 -4.53
CA LEU A 208 -3.76 6.53 -5.44
C LEU A 208 -2.85 5.68 -6.35
N SER A 209 -2.61 6.19 -7.55
CA SER A 209 -1.55 5.71 -8.42
C SER A 209 -0.78 6.93 -8.96
N PRO A 210 0.52 7.08 -8.68
CA PRO A 210 1.35 6.21 -7.83
C PRO A 210 0.91 6.22 -6.36
N TYR A 211 1.13 5.09 -5.67
CA TYR A 211 0.68 4.87 -4.29
C TYR A 211 1.45 5.69 -3.25
N TYR A 212 2.65 6.13 -3.57
CA TYR A 212 3.62 6.71 -2.66
C TYR A 212 3.61 8.24 -2.65
N SER A 213 3.90 8.85 -1.48
CA SER A 213 4.21 10.29 -1.37
C SER A 213 5.46 10.67 -2.18
N PRO A 214 5.69 11.95 -2.50
CA PRO A 214 6.87 12.37 -3.27
C PRO A 214 8.19 11.81 -2.74
N MET A 215 8.43 11.92 -1.43
CA MET A 215 9.66 11.41 -0.82
C MET A 215 9.74 9.88 -0.90
N HIS A 216 8.65 9.14 -0.66
CA HIS A 216 8.63 7.70 -0.84
C HIS A 216 8.89 7.29 -2.30
N GLN A 217 8.35 8.03 -3.28
CA GLN A 217 8.62 7.77 -4.69
C GLN A 217 10.12 7.95 -4.99
N LEU A 218 10.73 8.99 -4.44
CA LEU A 218 12.16 9.22 -4.61
C LEU A 218 12.97 8.07 -4.00
N MET A 219 12.65 7.69 -2.75
CA MET A 219 13.37 6.64 -2.00
C MET A 219 13.18 5.23 -2.56
N TYR A 220 12.00 4.92 -3.09
CA TYR A 220 11.65 3.52 -3.41
C TYR A 220 11.38 3.25 -4.89
N VAL A 221 11.31 4.29 -5.73
CA VAL A 221 10.97 4.13 -7.15
C VAL A 221 11.98 4.80 -8.07
N TYR A 222 12.44 6.02 -7.74
CA TYR A 222 13.18 6.83 -8.71
C TYR A 222 14.69 6.91 -8.45
N MET A 223 15.13 7.02 -7.21
CA MET A 223 16.55 7.22 -6.86
C MET A 223 17.10 6.12 -5.96
N GLY A 224 16.26 5.48 -5.18
CA GLY A 224 16.64 4.49 -4.16
C GLY A 224 17.03 5.14 -2.84
N LEU A 225 16.84 4.39 -1.74
CA LEU A 225 17.00 4.89 -0.38
C LEU A 225 18.41 5.46 -0.13
N GLN A 226 19.43 4.65 -0.39
CA GLN A 226 20.82 5.04 -0.11
C GLN A 226 21.21 6.32 -0.86
N ARG A 227 20.93 6.37 -2.16
CA ARG A 227 21.25 7.54 -2.99
C ARG A 227 20.46 8.76 -2.51
N THR A 228 19.17 8.62 -2.21
CA THR A 228 18.35 9.73 -1.70
C THR A 228 18.95 10.33 -0.42
N CYS A 229 19.42 9.48 0.52
CA CYS A 229 20.06 9.97 1.74
C CYS A 229 21.37 10.73 1.45
N LEU A 230 22.20 10.23 0.54
CA LEU A 230 23.44 10.89 0.15
C LEU A 230 23.17 12.24 -0.55
N GLU A 231 22.25 12.26 -1.50
CA GLU A 231 21.89 13.48 -2.22
C GLU A 231 21.22 14.52 -1.33
N LEU A 232 20.44 14.10 -0.34
CA LEU A 232 19.90 15.01 0.69
C LEU A 232 21.00 15.68 1.52
N TYR A 233 22.12 15.01 1.74
CA TYR A 233 23.26 15.55 2.45
C TYR A 233 24.10 16.46 1.55
N ASP A 234 24.44 15.99 0.34
CA ASP A 234 25.36 16.69 -0.57
C ASP A 234 24.68 17.81 -1.39
N HIS A 235 23.42 17.59 -1.83
CA HIS A 235 22.70 18.47 -2.75
C HIS A 235 21.23 18.69 -2.31
N PRO A 236 20.94 19.15 -1.08
CA PRO A 236 19.58 19.23 -0.55
C PRO A 236 18.63 20.06 -1.44
N ASN A 237 19.09 21.16 -2.00
CA ASN A 237 18.27 22.03 -2.86
C ASN A 237 17.80 21.31 -4.14
N LYS A 238 18.65 20.47 -4.73
CA LYS A 238 18.27 19.68 -5.92
C LYS A 238 17.25 18.61 -5.58
N VAL A 239 17.40 17.97 -4.42
CA VAL A 239 16.43 16.98 -3.96
C VAL A 239 15.09 17.66 -3.71
N GLU A 240 15.07 18.85 -3.10
CA GLU A 240 13.84 19.60 -2.87
C GLU A 240 13.17 20.00 -4.20
N GLU A 241 13.95 20.44 -5.20
CA GLU A 241 13.43 20.70 -6.56
C GLU A 241 12.75 19.47 -7.17
N ILE A 242 13.37 18.28 -7.03
CA ILE A 242 12.77 17.02 -7.52
C ILE A 242 11.49 16.70 -6.77
N LEU A 243 11.46 16.88 -5.45
CA LEU A 243 10.27 16.61 -4.64
C LEU A 243 9.11 17.53 -5.01
N GLU A 244 9.36 18.82 -5.18
CA GLU A 244 8.37 19.79 -5.66
C GLU A 244 7.84 19.43 -7.04
N PHE A 245 8.71 19.00 -7.95
CA PHE A 245 8.34 18.55 -9.27
C PHE A 245 7.43 17.29 -9.23
N ILE A 246 7.79 16.29 -8.42
CA ILE A 246 6.96 15.10 -8.22
C ILE A 246 5.61 15.48 -7.61
N GLU A 247 5.59 16.32 -6.58
CA GLU A 247 4.35 16.77 -5.93
C GLU A 247 3.44 17.49 -6.93
N LYS A 248 4.01 18.38 -7.77
CA LYS A 248 3.25 19.05 -8.83
C LYS A 248 2.63 18.06 -9.81
N SER A 249 3.35 17.01 -10.18
CA SER A 249 2.83 15.97 -11.08
C SER A 249 1.64 15.21 -10.49
N LEU A 250 1.60 15.04 -9.16
CA LEU A 250 0.52 14.38 -8.43
C LEU A 250 -0.78 15.20 -8.35
N GLN A 251 -0.78 16.50 -8.66
CA GLN A 251 -2.00 17.33 -8.55
C GLN A 251 -3.15 16.80 -9.44
N LYS A 252 -2.84 16.20 -10.59
CA LYS A 252 -3.86 15.55 -11.44
C LYS A 252 -4.50 14.34 -10.76
N VAL A 253 -3.67 13.52 -10.09
CA VAL A 253 -4.14 12.35 -9.33
C VAL A 253 -4.95 12.80 -8.12
N HIS A 254 -4.49 13.82 -7.39
CA HIS A 254 -5.24 14.39 -6.27
C HIS A 254 -6.61 14.89 -6.72
N LYS A 255 -6.69 15.59 -7.87
CA LYS A 255 -7.98 16.02 -8.43
C LYS A 255 -8.90 14.84 -8.71
N ILE A 256 -8.39 13.76 -9.32
CA ILE A 256 -9.17 12.54 -9.57
C ILE A 256 -9.69 11.94 -8.26
N CYS A 257 -8.88 11.92 -7.20
CA CYS A 257 -9.31 11.46 -5.88
C CYS A 257 -10.43 12.33 -5.29
N LEU A 258 -10.29 13.65 -5.40
CA LEU A 258 -11.29 14.61 -4.90
C LEU A 258 -12.62 14.50 -5.64
N ASP A 259 -12.58 14.26 -6.95
CA ASP A 259 -13.74 14.16 -7.81
C ASP A 259 -14.36 12.73 -7.83
N SER A 260 -13.66 11.73 -7.25
CA SER A 260 -14.13 10.34 -7.21
C SER A 260 -15.32 10.15 -6.28
N PRO A 261 -16.16 9.12 -6.47
CA PRO A 261 -17.20 8.76 -5.51
C PRO A 261 -16.65 8.14 -4.22
N ALA A 262 -15.37 7.75 -4.17
CA ALA A 262 -14.76 7.12 -3.00
C ALA A 262 -14.82 8.01 -1.77
N GLN A 263 -15.20 7.41 -0.64
CA GLN A 263 -15.19 8.06 0.68
C GLN A 263 -13.83 7.92 1.38
N PHE A 264 -13.13 6.81 1.14
CA PHE A 264 -11.81 6.52 1.72
C PHE A 264 -10.74 6.54 0.64
N ILE A 265 -9.70 7.31 0.87
CA ILE A 265 -8.54 7.39 -0.02
C ILE A 265 -7.32 6.81 0.69
N LEU A 266 -6.88 5.64 0.23
CA LEU A 266 -5.67 4.99 0.73
C LEU A 266 -4.43 5.55 0.04
N HIS A 267 -3.53 6.07 0.84
CA HIS A 267 -2.25 6.62 0.43
C HIS A 267 -1.15 6.21 1.40
N GLY A 268 0.06 6.26 0.97
CA GLY A 268 1.16 6.08 1.90
C GLY A 268 2.30 5.27 1.36
N GLY A 269 2.94 4.57 2.20
CA GLY A 269 4.10 3.71 2.06
C GLY A 269 4.50 3.30 3.46
N ASN A 270 5.32 2.29 3.58
CA ASN A 270 5.78 1.85 4.88
C ASN A 270 6.64 2.94 5.54
N PHE A 271 6.34 3.24 6.78
CA PHE A 271 7.16 4.15 7.59
C PHE A 271 7.98 3.34 8.58
N ASP A 272 9.28 3.55 8.57
CA ASP A 272 10.20 2.94 9.51
C ASP A 272 11.08 4.02 10.13
N SER A 273 10.98 4.20 11.43
CA SER A 273 11.70 5.24 12.17
C SER A 273 13.22 5.04 12.20
N THR A 274 13.71 3.88 11.77
CA THR A 274 15.16 3.62 11.61
C THR A 274 15.68 4.22 10.30
N VAL A 275 14.80 4.43 9.34
CA VAL A 275 15.08 4.99 8.00
C VAL A 275 14.61 6.44 7.90
N VAL A 276 13.38 6.69 8.32
CA VAL A 276 12.74 8.01 8.30
C VAL A 276 12.69 8.53 9.72
N GLY A 277 13.71 9.27 10.15
CA GLY A 277 13.70 9.91 11.46
C GLY A 277 12.66 11.03 11.57
N PRO A 278 12.28 11.45 12.80
CA PRO A 278 11.24 12.47 13.04
C PRO A 278 11.45 13.78 12.29
N ASN A 279 12.69 14.25 12.19
CA ASN A 279 13.01 15.49 11.47
C ASN A 279 12.77 15.38 9.96
N LEU A 280 13.15 14.25 9.36
CA LEU A 280 12.89 13.98 7.94
C LEU A 280 11.39 13.85 7.69
N PHE A 281 10.68 13.15 8.58
CA PHE A 281 9.23 12.99 8.50
C PHE A 281 8.53 14.35 8.59
N LYS A 282 8.88 15.17 9.57
CA LYS A 282 8.30 16.50 9.78
C LYS A 282 8.55 17.44 8.60
N LYS A 283 9.72 17.33 7.97
CA LYS A 283 10.08 18.21 6.85
C LYS A 283 9.42 17.80 5.54
N TYR A 284 9.37 16.50 5.19
CA TYR A 284 9.02 16.05 3.85
C TYR A 284 7.74 15.24 3.75
N PHE A 285 7.28 14.61 4.84
CA PHE A 285 6.08 13.77 4.80
C PHE A 285 4.86 14.47 5.40
N ALA A 286 4.98 14.98 6.61
CA ALA A 286 3.85 15.58 7.31
C ALA A 286 3.18 16.73 6.54
N PRO A 287 3.89 17.69 5.94
CA PRO A 287 3.27 18.80 5.19
C PRO A 287 2.51 18.28 3.96
N TYR A 288 3.08 17.34 3.21
CA TYR A 288 2.44 16.74 2.05
C TYR A 288 1.10 16.07 2.40
N PHE A 289 1.13 15.16 3.39
CA PHE A 289 -0.08 14.47 3.83
C PHE A 289 -1.11 15.42 4.42
N SER A 290 -0.68 16.39 5.24
CA SER A 290 -1.57 17.40 5.83
C SER A 290 -2.28 18.24 4.76
N ASN A 291 -1.56 18.68 3.73
CA ASN A 291 -2.16 19.43 2.62
C ASN A 291 -3.17 18.58 1.83
N PHE A 292 -2.87 17.31 1.62
CA PHE A 292 -3.79 16.42 0.93
C PHE A 292 -5.01 16.07 1.79
N ALA A 293 -4.82 15.79 3.09
CA ALA A 293 -5.91 15.56 4.04
C ALA A 293 -6.90 16.72 4.07
N LYS A 294 -6.41 17.98 4.17
CA LYS A 294 -7.27 19.17 4.15
C LYS A 294 -8.13 19.25 2.89
N LYS A 295 -7.58 18.91 1.73
CA LYS A 295 -8.33 18.87 0.47
C LYS A 295 -9.41 17.78 0.50
N LEU A 296 -9.08 16.58 1.01
CA LEU A 296 -10.03 15.47 1.15
C LEU A 296 -11.16 15.83 2.15
N HIS A 297 -10.81 16.39 3.30
CA HIS A 297 -11.80 16.81 4.30
C HIS A 297 -12.77 17.87 3.76
N SER A 298 -12.32 18.76 2.85
CA SER A 298 -13.20 19.73 2.19
C SER A 298 -14.23 19.07 1.24
N LYS A 299 -14.13 17.77 1.02
CA LYS A 299 -15.02 16.93 0.21
C LYS A 299 -15.65 15.79 1.01
N ASP A 300 -15.64 15.88 2.34
CA ASP A 300 -16.14 14.86 3.26
C ASP A 300 -15.53 13.46 3.03
N LYS A 301 -14.25 13.42 2.63
CA LYS A 301 -13.48 12.20 2.41
C LYS A 301 -12.42 12.00 3.47
N PHE A 302 -12.07 10.74 3.74
CA PHE A 302 -11.08 10.35 4.73
C PHE A 302 -9.75 9.95 4.09
N LEU A 303 -8.67 10.40 4.71
CA LEU A 303 -7.31 9.97 4.35
C LEU A 303 -6.92 8.75 5.19
N VAL A 304 -6.70 7.63 4.53
CA VAL A 304 -6.13 6.42 5.11
C VAL A 304 -4.65 6.36 4.75
N VAL A 305 -3.78 6.31 5.75
CA VAL A 305 -2.34 6.19 5.55
C VAL A 305 -1.85 4.84 6.01
N HIS A 306 -1.16 4.12 5.14
CA HIS A 306 -0.52 2.84 5.49
C HIS A 306 0.74 3.10 6.31
N VAL A 307 0.82 2.51 7.51
CA VAL A 307 1.87 2.79 8.51
C VAL A 307 2.63 1.54 8.94
N ASP A 308 2.66 0.52 8.10
CA ASP A 308 3.43 -0.69 8.37
C ASP A 308 4.92 -0.37 8.54
N GLY A 309 5.54 -0.91 9.61
CA GLY A 309 6.90 -0.65 10.01
C GLY A 309 7.05 -0.11 11.44
N GLU A 310 8.28 0.28 11.82
CA GLU A 310 8.60 0.77 13.16
C GLU A 310 8.19 2.25 13.35
N MET A 311 7.12 2.47 14.09
CA MET A 311 6.53 3.79 14.30
C MET A 311 6.99 4.50 15.58
N LYS A 312 7.81 3.88 16.43
CA LYS A 312 8.11 4.38 17.79
C LYS A 312 8.44 5.87 17.85
N ASN A 313 9.37 6.32 17.03
CA ASN A 313 9.82 7.71 17.03
C ASN A 313 8.98 8.62 16.10
N LEU A 314 8.03 8.04 15.37
CA LEU A 314 7.18 8.78 14.42
C LEU A 314 5.78 9.05 14.95
N MET A 315 5.40 8.42 16.07
CA MET A 315 4.04 8.48 16.61
C MET A 315 3.52 9.92 16.80
N GLU A 316 4.31 10.79 17.41
CA GLU A 316 3.91 12.18 17.66
C GLU A 316 3.82 12.98 16.36
N VAL A 317 4.88 12.95 15.54
CA VAL A 317 4.93 13.73 14.30
C VAL A 317 3.94 13.22 13.25
N PHE A 318 3.50 11.97 13.33
CA PHE A 318 2.46 11.43 12.47
C PHE A 318 1.12 12.16 12.64
N THR A 319 0.81 12.66 13.83
CA THR A 319 -0.40 13.45 14.05
C THR A 319 -0.46 14.74 13.23
N GLU A 320 0.70 15.25 12.80
CA GLU A 320 0.78 16.44 11.95
C GLU A 320 0.32 16.18 10.50
N THR A 321 0.17 14.90 10.09
CA THR A 321 -0.34 14.53 8.76
C THR A 321 -1.83 14.82 8.57
N ASN A 322 -2.60 14.95 9.65
CA ASN A 322 -4.06 14.99 9.67
C ASN A 322 -4.72 13.79 8.99
N ALA A 323 -4.05 12.62 9.00
CA ALA A 323 -4.64 11.37 8.53
C ALA A 323 -5.75 10.91 9.48
N ASP A 324 -6.85 10.42 8.93
CA ASP A 324 -7.99 9.91 9.70
C ASP A 324 -7.75 8.49 10.21
N VAL A 325 -7.04 7.70 9.43
CA VAL A 325 -6.78 6.28 9.71
C VAL A 325 -5.31 5.94 9.50
N ALA A 326 -4.69 5.34 10.50
CA ALA A 326 -3.40 4.68 10.42
C ALA A 326 -3.63 3.18 10.17
N GLU A 327 -3.53 2.75 8.91
CA GLU A 327 -3.78 1.37 8.49
C GLU A 327 -2.51 0.56 8.49
N GLY A 328 -2.62 -0.71 8.90
CA GLY A 328 -1.48 -1.61 8.99
C GLY A 328 -0.66 -1.42 10.25
N PHE A 329 -1.23 -0.78 11.28
CA PHE A 329 -0.50 -0.56 12.53
C PHE A 329 -0.17 -1.87 13.22
N THR A 330 1.13 -2.13 13.34
CA THR A 330 1.69 -3.34 13.95
C THR A 330 2.41 -3.00 15.25
N PRO A 331 1.86 -3.34 16.43
CA PRO A 331 2.53 -3.11 17.70
C PRO A 331 3.49 -4.24 18.12
N SER A 332 4.06 -4.11 19.31
CA SER A 332 4.86 -5.16 19.96
C SER A 332 4.10 -6.52 19.96
N PRO A 333 4.81 -7.65 19.73
CA PRO A 333 6.27 -7.81 19.74
C PRO A 333 6.97 -7.62 18.38
N MET A 334 6.27 -7.32 17.29
CA MET A 334 6.90 -7.16 15.98
C MET A 334 7.59 -5.80 15.82
N THR A 335 7.11 -4.78 16.52
CA THR A 335 7.72 -3.45 16.60
C THR A 335 7.98 -3.08 18.06
N GLN A 336 8.61 -1.94 18.29
CA GLN A 336 8.87 -1.45 19.65
C GLN A 336 7.70 -0.64 20.23
N VAL A 337 6.65 -0.35 19.46
CA VAL A 337 5.51 0.41 19.93
C VAL A 337 4.51 -0.50 20.65
N ASN A 338 4.14 -0.15 21.88
CA ASN A 338 3.03 -0.79 22.55
C ASN A 338 1.70 -0.24 22.04
N PHE A 339 0.69 -1.09 21.91
CA PHE A 339 -0.65 -0.67 21.50
C PHE A 339 -1.23 0.43 22.39
N GLN A 340 -0.96 0.37 23.70
CA GLN A 340 -1.42 1.36 24.66
C GLN A 340 -0.76 2.74 24.46
N ASP A 341 0.52 2.78 24.10
CA ASP A 341 1.23 4.02 23.79
C ASP A 341 0.67 4.66 22.50
N ALA A 342 0.32 3.84 21.50
CA ALA A 342 -0.34 4.31 20.31
C ALA A 342 -1.71 4.94 20.61
N LEU A 343 -2.55 4.28 21.39
CA LEU A 343 -3.83 4.83 21.82
C LEU A 343 -3.69 6.14 22.59
N LYS A 344 -2.68 6.24 23.44
CA LYS A 344 -2.41 7.47 24.20
C LYS A 344 -1.93 8.62 23.32
N THR A 345 -1.01 8.35 22.37
CA THR A 345 -0.41 9.38 21.53
C THR A 345 -1.37 9.87 20.46
N TRP A 346 -2.07 8.96 19.83
CA TRP A 346 -3.02 9.30 18.76
C TRP A 346 -4.39 9.72 19.27
N GLY A 347 -4.84 9.15 20.40
CA GLY A 347 -6.10 9.53 21.05
C GLY A 347 -7.27 9.47 20.07
N ASN A 348 -8.06 10.55 20.02
CA ASN A 348 -9.17 10.69 19.09
C ASN A 348 -8.79 11.33 17.75
N LYS A 349 -7.49 11.57 17.50
CA LYS A 349 -7.03 12.24 16.28
C LYS A 349 -6.85 11.30 15.11
N VAL A 350 -6.46 10.05 15.39
CA VAL A 350 -6.13 9.05 14.37
C VAL A 350 -6.76 7.72 14.76
N THR A 351 -7.59 7.17 13.89
CA THR A 351 -8.14 5.83 14.07
C THR A 351 -7.04 4.78 13.80
N ILE A 352 -6.80 3.91 14.77
CA ILE A 352 -5.91 2.76 14.58
C ILE A 352 -6.67 1.67 13.81
N TRP A 353 -6.14 1.26 12.66
CA TRP A 353 -6.62 0.10 11.93
C TRP A 353 -5.51 -0.96 11.87
N GLY A 354 -5.65 -2.03 12.66
CA GLY A 354 -4.60 -3.02 12.83
C GLY A 354 -4.61 -3.63 14.22
N GLY A 355 -3.45 -3.66 14.86
CA GLY A 355 -3.28 -4.03 16.28
C GLY A 355 -2.91 -5.49 16.51
N ILE A 356 -3.14 -6.42 15.54
CA ILE A 356 -2.75 -7.82 15.69
C ILE A 356 -1.42 -8.05 14.95
N PRO A 357 -0.30 -8.24 15.66
CA PRO A 357 0.95 -8.64 15.03
C PRO A 357 0.84 -10.04 14.43
N ALA A 358 1.42 -10.25 13.26
CA ALA A 358 1.34 -11.54 12.55
C ALA A 358 1.83 -12.73 13.40
N VAL A 359 2.88 -12.55 14.20
CA VAL A 359 3.43 -13.59 15.08
C VAL A 359 2.42 -14.11 16.12
N ILE A 360 1.46 -13.31 16.54
CA ILE A 360 0.41 -13.73 17.50
C ILE A 360 -0.55 -14.75 16.84
N LEU A 361 -0.67 -14.73 15.51
CA LEU A 361 -1.50 -15.68 14.77
C LEU A 361 -0.77 -16.97 14.43
N SER A 362 0.56 -17.03 14.61
CA SER A 362 1.34 -18.23 14.34
C SER A 362 0.92 -19.38 15.26
N LYS A 363 0.83 -20.59 14.70
CA LYS A 363 0.56 -21.82 15.44
C LYS A 363 1.54 -22.08 16.61
N ASP A 364 2.73 -21.50 16.54
CA ASP A 364 3.77 -21.63 17.56
C ASP A 364 3.54 -20.73 18.79
N THR A 365 2.63 -19.73 18.68
CA THR A 365 2.21 -18.92 19.83
C THR A 365 1.24 -19.75 20.70
N PRO A 366 1.52 -19.93 22.01
CA PRO A 366 0.61 -20.63 22.91
C PRO A 366 -0.79 -20.02 22.89
N GLU A 367 -1.82 -20.88 23.00
CA GLU A 367 -3.23 -20.45 22.93
C GLU A 367 -3.60 -19.43 24.01
N ASP A 368 -3.04 -19.61 25.21
CA ASP A 368 -3.29 -18.67 26.34
C ASP A 368 -2.69 -17.30 26.06
N ASP A 369 -1.48 -17.23 25.47
CA ASP A 369 -0.82 -15.98 25.11
C ASP A 369 -1.57 -15.28 23.99
N PHE A 370 -1.99 -16.02 22.96
CA PHE A 370 -2.87 -15.51 21.90
C PHE A 370 -4.16 -14.92 22.48
N CYS A 371 -4.87 -15.68 23.31
CA CYS A 371 -6.12 -15.23 23.93
C CYS A 371 -5.92 -14.01 24.83
N ALA A 372 -4.84 -14.00 25.62
CA ALA A 372 -4.49 -12.87 26.50
C ALA A 372 -4.22 -11.60 25.68
N TYR A 373 -3.49 -11.73 24.58
CA TYR A 373 -3.18 -10.61 23.69
C TYR A 373 -4.45 -10.01 23.06
N ILE A 374 -5.32 -10.84 22.48
CA ILE A 374 -6.59 -10.37 21.90
C ILE A 374 -7.47 -9.72 22.97
N LYS A 375 -7.59 -10.30 24.17
CA LYS A 375 -8.31 -9.69 25.29
C LYS A 375 -7.77 -8.31 25.66
N MET A 376 -6.46 -8.16 25.66
CA MET A 376 -5.79 -6.87 25.93
C MET A 376 -6.20 -5.83 24.89
N LEU A 377 -6.12 -6.16 23.59
CA LEU A 377 -6.53 -5.25 22.50
C LEU A 377 -8.00 -4.83 22.63
N LEU A 378 -8.90 -5.79 22.85
CA LEU A 378 -10.33 -5.53 23.00
C LEU A 378 -10.64 -4.66 24.22
N ASN A 379 -9.99 -4.89 25.36
CA ASN A 379 -10.22 -4.10 26.56
C ASN A 379 -9.70 -2.65 26.43
N LYS A 380 -8.56 -2.46 25.79
CA LYS A 380 -7.94 -1.14 25.61
C LYS A 380 -8.57 -0.35 24.46
N GLY A 381 -9.05 -1.03 23.41
CA GLY A 381 -9.67 -0.39 22.25
C GLY A 381 -11.09 0.13 22.47
N LYS A 382 -11.75 -0.21 23.58
CA LYS A 382 -13.17 0.15 23.84
C LYS A 382 -13.48 1.66 23.86
N VAL A 383 -12.51 2.48 24.23
CA VAL A 383 -12.70 3.92 24.49
C VAL A 383 -11.96 4.80 23.47
N ASN A 384 -11.44 4.21 22.41
CA ASN A 384 -10.63 4.91 21.43
C ASN A 384 -11.10 4.58 20.00
N PRO A 385 -10.80 5.43 19.01
CA PRO A 385 -11.02 5.10 17.61
C PRO A 385 -10.12 3.92 17.16
N PHE A 386 -10.70 2.73 17.14
CA PHE A 386 -9.98 1.50 16.90
C PHE A 386 -10.81 0.52 16.05
N VAL A 387 -10.20 0.04 14.97
CA VAL A 387 -10.67 -1.07 14.15
C VAL A 387 -9.68 -2.22 14.30
N LEU A 388 -10.13 -3.33 14.84
CA LEU A 388 -9.33 -4.52 15.02
C LEU A 388 -9.07 -5.16 13.66
N SER A 389 -7.81 -5.35 13.33
CA SER A 389 -7.34 -6.03 12.12
C SER A 389 -5.94 -6.58 12.35
N MET A 390 -5.39 -7.29 11.39
CA MET A 390 -3.97 -7.58 11.34
C MET A 390 -3.18 -6.30 11.08
N GLY A 391 -1.98 -6.22 11.66
CA GLY A 391 -1.06 -5.13 11.35
C GLY A 391 -0.64 -5.14 9.89
N ASP A 392 -0.36 -6.33 9.34
CA ASP A 392 -0.17 -6.54 7.89
C ASP A 392 -1.10 -7.68 7.40
N ASN A 393 -0.58 -8.76 6.90
CA ASN A 393 -1.34 -9.90 6.38
C ASN A 393 -1.45 -11.02 7.43
N THR A 394 -2.48 -11.86 7.28
CA THR A 394 -2.53 -13.15 7.95
C THR A 394 -1.45 -14.06 7.36
N PRO A 395 -0.50 -14.57 8.19
CA PRO A 395 0.52 -15.51 7.74
C PRO A 395 -0.07 -16.77 7.11
N ILE A 396 0.67 -17.36 6.17
CA ILE A 396 0.21 -18.57 5.45
C ILE A 396 0.11 -19.80 6.35
N ASP A 397 0.86 -19.85 7.45
CA ASP A 397 0.87 -20.93 8.44
C ASP A 397 -0.12 -20.72 9.61
N THR A 398 -0.92 -19.67 9.56
CA THR A 398 -1.94 -19.38 10.60
C THR A 398 -2.98 -20.51 10.66
N ASP A 399 -3.23 -21.00 11.88
CA ASP A 399 -4.43 -21.80 12.14
C ASP A 399 -5.68 -20.91 12.01
N PHE A 400 -6.50 -21.18 10.99
CA PHE A 400 -7.68 -20.38 10.69
C PHE A 400 -8.68 -20.31 11.84
N LYS A 401 -8.71 -21.31 12.72
CA LYS A 401 -9.54 -21.32 13.95
C LYS A 401 -9.24 -20.13 14.86
N ARG A 402 -8.03 -19.57 14.81
CA ARG A 402 -7.70 -18.35 15.57
C ARG A 402 -8.51 -17.15 15.10
N LEU A 403 -8.79 -17.03 13.80
CA LEU A 403 -9.61 -15.94 13.28
C LEU A 403 -11.08 -16.10 13.72
N GLU A 404 -11.60 -17.31 13.71
CA GLU A 404 -12.92 -17.63 14.27
C GLU A 404 -13.00 -17.29 15.77
N LYS A 405 -11.95 -17.65 16.51
CA LYS A 405 -11.82 -17.34 17.95
C LYS A 405 -11.80 -15.82 18.23
N ILE A 406 -11.09 -15.04 17.40
CA ILE A 406 -11.11 -13.57 17.51
C ILE A 406 -12.54 -13.06 17.36
N THR A 407 -13.29 -13.55 16.38
CA THR A 407 -14.69 -13.17 16.18
C THR A 407 -15.55 -13.47 17.39
N GLU A 408 -15.40 -14.66 17.98
CA GLU A 408 -16.12 -15.00 19.23
C GLU A 408 -15.80 -14.03 20.36
N MET A 409 -14.52 -13.68 20.51
CA MET A 409 -14.07 -12.75 21.55
C MET A 409 -14.60 -11.34 21.33
N VAL A 410 -14.61 -10.85 20.08
CA VAL A 410 -15.20 -9.56 19.70
C VAL A 410 -16.68 -9.53 20.01
N ASN A 411 -17.42 -10.60 19.66
CA ASN A 411 -18.87 -10.69 19.90
C ASN A 411 -19.23 -10.73 21.39
N LYS A 412 -18.36 -11.31 22.23
CA LYS A 412 -18.53 -11.34 23.69
C LYS A 412 -18.15 -10.04 24.39
N THR A 413 -17.50 -9.11 23.64
CA THR A 413 -16.98 -7.85 24.19
C THR A 413 -17.91 -6.70 23.83
N SER A 414 -18.91 -6.40 24.68
CA SER A 414 -19.77 -5.23 24.50
C SER A 414 -19.03 -3.93 24.88
N ILE A 415 -19.28 -2.87 24.13
CA ILE A 415 -18.96 -1.49 24.51
C ILE A 415 -20.22 -0.94 25.18
N LYS A 416 -20.12 -0.61 26.46
CA LYS A 416 -21.24 0.01 27.21
C LYS A 416 -21.24 1.50 26.96
#